data_e343482565bdc4d5795146406df2fa4c
#
_entry.id   e343482565bdc4d5795146406df2fa4c
#
_cell.length_a   1.000
_cell.length_b   1.000
_cell.length_c   1.000
_cell.angle_alpha   90.00
_cell.angle_beta   90.00
_cell.angle_gamma   90.00
#
_symmetry.space_group_name_H-M   'P 1'
#
loop_
_entity.id
_entity.type
_entity.pdbx_description
1 polymer ?
#
loop_
_entity_poly.entity_id
_entity_poly.type
_entity_poly.pdbx_seq_one_letter_code
_entity_poly.pdbx_strand_id
1 'polypeptide(L)'
;MRLKTLATHPVWREPRTVFGVWMLTGVIFAIVKLLIGKYNNYKIFEGVYWHAIEGLTLYGDHYPEYYDSNHYGILFSLIIAPFALLPEWLGIILWIAGNTALLFYAISRLPLSSTQKIIIYWYSYCELMTAQGVQQFNISVACLLYTSPSPR
;
A
#
# COMPACT_ATOMS: atom_id res chain seq x y z
N MET A 1 -19.06 7.34 -29.11
CA MET A 1 -18.21 8.23 -28.28
C MET A 1 -16.75 7.92 -28.58
N ARG A 2 -15.95 8.89 -29.07
CA ARG A 2 -14.60 8.60 -29.57
C ARG A 2 -13.64 8.45 -28.37
N LEU A 3 -12.80 7.40 -28.37
CA LEU A 3 -11.80 7.12 -27.31
C LEU A 3 -10.92 8.33 -26.94
N LYS A 4 -10.61 9.19 -27.93
CA LYS A 4 -9.88 10.45 -27.73
C LYS A 4 -10.60 11.43 -26.79
N THR A 5 -11.93 11.48 -26.82
CA THR A 5 -12.72 12.38 -25.98
C THR A 5 -12.77 11.89 -24.52
N LEU A 6 -12.69 10.56 -24.30
CA LEU A 6 -12.61 9.97 -22.96
C LEU A 6 -11.24 10.25 -22.32
N ALA A 7 -10.15 10.04 -23.04
CA ALA A 7 -8.80 10.21 -22.52
C ALA A 7 -8.45 11.68 -22.18
N THR A 8 -9.08 12.67 -22.84
CA THR A 8 -8.84 14.09 -22.61
C THR A 8 -9.89 14.75 -21.70
N HIS A 9 -10.83 13.96 -21.13
CA HIS A 9 -11.89 14.49 -20.31
C HIS A 9 -11.33 15.15 -19.03
N PRO A 10 -11.82 16.34 -18.63
CA PRO A 10 -11.32 17.07 -17.46
C PRO A 10 -11.42 16.30 -16.14
N VAL A 11 -12.27 15.27 -16.06
CA VAL A 11 -12.42 14.40 -14.89
C VAL A 11 -11.08 13.75 -14.47
N TRP A 12 -10.18 13.48 -15.42
CA TRP A 12 -8.84 12.91 -15.15
C TRP A 12 -7.87 13.90 -14.51
N ARG A 13 -8.22 15.17 -14.44
CA ARG A 13 -7.46 16.23 -13.77
C ARG A 13 -7.96 16.49 -12.35
N GLU A 14 -9.01 15.81 -11.93
CA GLU A 14 -9.56 15.94 -10.59
C GLU A 14 -8.85 14.98 -9.63
N PRO A 15 -8.21 15.49 -8.53
CA PRO A 15 -7.52 14.63 -7.55
C PRO A 15 -8.43 13.55 -6.95
N ARG A 16 -9.72 13.85 -6.75
CA ARG A 16 -10.71 12.88 -6.24
C ARG A 16 -10.90 11.69 -7.18
N THR A 17 -10.88 11.94 -8.48
CA THR A 17 -10.98 10.88 -9.50
C THR A 17 -9.75 9.98 -9.46
N VAL A 18 -8.56 10.57 -9.38
CA VAL A 18 -7.32 9.81 -9.28
C VAL A 18 -7.34 8.94 -8.02
N PHE A 19 -7.70 9.53 -6.88
CA PHE A 19 -7.80 8.78 -5.62
C PHE A 19 -8.80 7.64 -5.71
N GLY A 20 -9.97 7.88 -6.30
CA GLY A 20 -10.99 6.85 -6.51
C GLY A 20 -10.49 5.69 -7.39
N VAL A 21 -9.77 6.00 -8.47
CA VAL A 21 -9.13 4.98 -9.33
C VAL A 21 -8.10 4.18 -8.56
N TRP A 22 -7.23 4.82 -7.79
CA TRP A 22 -6.21 4.16 -6.99
C TRP A 22 -6.81 3.21 -5.95
N MET A 23 -7.85 3.68 -5.22
CA MET A 23 -8.53 2.87 -4.20
C MET A 23 -9.27 1.69 -4.82
N LEU A 24 -9.99 1.92 -5.93
CA LEU A 24 -10.69 0.85 -6.64
C LEU A 24 -9.72 -0.23 -7.12
N THR A 25 -8.60 0.17 -7.72
CA THR A 25 -7.56 -0.77 -8.17
C THR A 25 -6.99 -1.56 -6.99
N GLY A 26 -6.69 -0.90 -5.87
CA GLY A 26 -6.20 -1.56 -4.67
C GLY A 26 -7.17 -2.60 -4.11
N VAL A 27 -8.47 -2.25 -4.02
CA VAL A 27 -9.51 -3.19 -3.57
C VAL A 27 -9.65 -4.37 -4.54
N ILE A 28 -9.60 -4.13 -5.86
CA ILE A 28 -9.63 -5.20 -6.86
C ILE A 28 -8.42 -6.13 -6.67
N PHE A 29 -7.20 -5.60 -6.50
CA PHE A 29 -6.03 -6.43 -6.24
C PHE A 29 -6.16 -7.23 -4.94
N ALA A 30 -6.65 -6.61 -3.85
CA ALA A 30 -6.88 -7.32 -2.60
C ALA A 30 -7.82 -8.51 -2.78
N ILE A 31 -8.98 -8.27 -3.42
CA ILE A 31 -9.98 -9.32 -3.66
C ILE A 31 -9.42 -10.43 -4.55
N VAL A 32 -8.79 -10.08 -5.67
CA VAL A 32 -8.20 -11.08 -6.58
C VAL A 32 -7.14 -11.91 -5.86
N LYS A 33 -6.24 -11.28 -5.10
CA LYS A 33 -5.18 -11.99 -4.37
C LYS A 33 -5.74 -12.92 -3.29
N LEU A 34 -6.78 -12.49 -2.58
CA LEU A 34 -7.50 -13.34 -1.62
C LEU A 34 -8.12 -14.56 -2.31
N LEU A 35 -8.82 -14.34 -3.43
CA LEU A 35 -9.48 -15.44 -4.16
C LEU A 35 -8.50 -16.49 -4.71
N ILE A 36 -7.31 -16.08 -5.12
CA ILE A 36 -6.28 -16.99 -5.65
C ILE A 36 -5.27 -17.45 -4.61
N GLY A 37 -5.41 -17.02 -3.34
CA GLY A 37 -4.50 -17.39 -2.25
C GLY A 37 -3.06 -16.87 -2.39
N LYS A 38 -2.85 -15.77 -3.15
CA LYS A 38 -1.50 -15.24 -3.44
C LYS A 38 -1.26 -13.89 -2.76
N TYR A 39 -1.21 -13.88 -1.44
CA TYR A 39 -0.96 -12.68 -0.61
C TYR A 39 0.13 -12.94 0.46
N ASN A 40 1.16 -13.65 0.07
CA ASN A 40 2.24 -14.08 0.95
C ASN A 40 2.92 -12.92 1.71
N ASN A 41 3.15 -11.76 1.07
CA ASN A 41 3.76 -10.62 1.75
C ASN A 41 2.88 -10.11 2.91
N TYR A 42 1.56 -10.12 2.74
CA TYR A 42 0.67 -9.75 3.85
C TYR A 42 0.75 -10.77 4.99
N LYS A 43 0.84 -12.06 4.68
CA LYS A 43 1.03 -13.11 5.71
C LYS A 43 2.35 -12.94 6.47
N ILE A 44 3.44 -12.60 5.78
CA ILE A 44 4.72 -12.26 6.44
C ILE A 44 4.51 -11.10 7.41
N PHE A 45 3.82 -10.05 6.98
CA PHE A 45 3.57 -8.87 7.83
C PHE A 45 2.70 -9.20 9.04
N GLU A 46 1.64 -9.95 8.86
CA GLU A 46 0.78 -10.42 9.94
C GLU A 46 1.56 -11.32 10.91
N GLY A 47 2.39 -12.23 10.37
CA GLY A 47 3.29 -13.09 11.15
C GLY A 47 4.25 -12.31 12.04
N VAL A 48 4.77 -11.15 11.61
CA VAL A 48 5.62 -10.31 12.46
C VAL A 48 4.92 -9.90 13.76
N TYR A 49 3.62 -9.60 13.68
CA TYR A 49 2.83 -9.25 14.87
C TYR A 49 2.63 -10.46 15.79
N TRP A 50 2.18 -11.58 15.25
CA TRP A 50 1.86 -12.77 16.05
C TRP A 50 3.13 -13.38 16.66
N HIS A 51 4.22 -13.52 15.90
CA HIS A 51 5.49 -14.02 16.41
C HIS A 51 6.09 -13.11 17.48
N ALA A 52 5.92 -11.78 17.35
CA ALA A 52 6.37 -10.84 18.38
C ALA A 52 5.62 -11.02 19.70
N ILE A 53 4.31 -11.29 19.66
CA ILE A 53 3.49 -11.51 20.87
C ILE A 53 3.79 -12.87 21.50
N GLU A 54 3.95 -13.89 20.68
CA GLU A 54 4.21 -15.27 21.12
C GLU A 54 5.66 -15.50 21.53
N GLY A 55 6.54 -14.51 21.38
CA GLY A 55 7.96 -14.62 21.68
C GLY A 55 8.74 -15.54 20.76
N LEU A 56 8.21 -15.75 19.54
CA LEU A 56 8.87 -16.56 18.50
C LEU A 56 9.92 -15.73 17.75
N THR A 57 10.82 -16.42 17.05
CA THR A 57 11.81 -15.73 16.20
C THR A 57 11.12 -15.00 15.06
N LEU A 58 11.51 -13.73 14.83
CA LEU A 58 10.95 -12.91 13.74
C LEU A 58 11.59 -13.21 12.38
N TYR A 59 12.77 -13.78 12.35
CA TYR A 59 13.61 -13.89 11.16
C TYR A 59 13.83 -15.35 10.72
N GLY A 60 13.08 -16.27 11.28
CA GLY A 60 13.14 -17.68 10.94
C GLY A 60 12.36 -18.04 9.69
N ASP A 61 12.54 -19.28 9.26
CA ASP A 61 11.66 -19.92 8.29
C ASP A 61 10.39 -20.39 9.00
N HIS A 62 9.24 -19.89 8.60
CA HIS A 62 7.94 -20.19 9.20
C HIS A 62 7.01 -20.97 8.25
N TYR A 63 7.60 -21.74 7.33
CA TYR A 63 6.81 -22.64 6.47
C TYR A 63 6.04 -23.66 7.33
N PRO A 64 4.75 -23.93 7.06
CA PRO A 64 3.96 -23.53 5.89
C PRO A 64 3.12 -22.25 6.07
N GLU A 65 3.31 -21.49 7.15
CA GLU A 65 2.52 -20.30 7.44
C GLU A 65 2.66 -19.25 6.32
N TYR A 66 3.90 -18.98 5.92
CA TYR A 66 4.23 -18.19 4.74
C TYR A 66 5.54 -18.66 4.10
N TYR A 67 5.76 -18.25 2.87
CA TYR A 67 6.99 -18.50 2.13
C TYR A 67 7.90 -17.28 2.24
N ASP A 68 9.22 -17.47 2.25
CA ASP A 68 10.23 -16.44 2.41
C ASP A 68 10.38 -15.96 3.87
N SER A 69 11.40 -15.16 4.15
CA SER A 69 11.70 -14.71 5.50
C SER A 69 11.23 -13.25 5.72
N ASN A 70 10.91 -12.95 6.97
CA ASN A 70 10.65 -11.58 7.37
C ASN A 70 11.94 -10.75 7.38
N HIS A 71 11.89 -9.55 6.81
CA HIS A 71 12.98 -8.56 6.78
C HIS A 71 12.70 -7.32 7.64
N TYR A 72 11.58 -7.29 8.38
CA TYR A 72 11.15 -6.14 9.18
C TYR A 72 11.49 -6.36 10.65
N GLY A 73 11.95 -5.28 11.32
CA GLY A 73 12.25 -5.32 12.75
C GLY A 73 11.01 -5.33 13.63
N ILE A 74 11.23 -5.59 14.94
CA ILE A 74 10.15 -5.68 15.94
C ILE A 74 9.19 -4.48 15.94
N LEU A 75 9.65 -3.27 15.64
CA LEU A 75 8.79 -2.08 15.59
C LEU A 75 7.74 -2.15 14.49
N PHE A 76 7.96 -2.95 13.45
CA PHE A 76 6.96 -3.16 12.41
C PHE A 76 5.71 -3.87 12.94
N SER A 77 5.84 -4.69 13.99
CA SER A 77 4.70 -5.33 14.65
C SER A 77 3.65 -4.32 15.13
N LEU A 78 4.08 -3.13 15.59
CA LEU A 78 3.17 -2.07 16.03
C LEU A 78 2.42 -1.43 14.85
N ILE A 79 3.08 -1.34 13.69
CA ILE A 79 2.48 -0.78 12.47
C ILE A 79 1.42 -1.73 11.90
N ILE A 80 1.72 -3.02 11.86
CA ILE A 80 0.81 -4.02 11.30
C ILE A 80 -0.28 -4.46 12.27
N ALA A 81 -0.11 -4.28 13.59
CA ALA A 81 -1.05 -4.71 14.62
C ALA A 81 -2.52 -4.37 14.33
N PRO A 82 -2.89 -3.14 13.95
CA PRO A 82 -4.29 -2.79 13.67
C PRO A 82 -4.92 -3.61 12.54
N PHE A 83 -4.10 -4.14 11.65
CA PHE A 83 -4.53 -4.96 10.51
C PHE A 83 -4.49 -6.45 10.83
N ALA A 84 -3.46 -6.91 11.56
CA ALA A 84 -3.28 -8.30 11.97
C ALA A 84 -4.35 -8.78 12.98
N LEU A 85 -4.95 -7.86 13.73
CA LEU A 85 -6.06 -8.14 14.67
C LEU A 85 -7.43 -8.27 13.99
N LEU A 86 -7.53 -7.95 12.70
CA LEU A 86 -8.77 -8.05 11.94
C LEU A 86 -8.85 -9.40 11.22
N PRO A 87 -10.05 -9.81 10.78
CA PRO A 87 -10.14 -10.91 9.83
C PRO A 87 -9.24 -10.66 8.61
N GLU A 88 -8.51 -11.65 8.16
CA GLU A 88 -7.46 -11.57 7.13
C GLU A 88 -7.93 -10.79 5.87
N TRP A 89 -9.15 -11.07 5.40
CA TRP A 89 -9.72 -10.38 4.23
C TRP A 89 -9.90 -8.87 4.45
N LEU A 90 -10.25 -8.47 5.67
CA LEU A 90 -10.43 -7.05 6.01
C LEU A 90 -9.07 -6.39 6.24
N GLY A 91 -8.15 -7.07 6.92
CA GLY A 91 -6.80 -6.59 7.18
C GLY A 91 -6.06 -6.26 5.88
N ILE A 92 -6.06 -7.17 4.91
CA ILE A 92 -5.38 -6.94 3.62
C ILE A 92 -6.00 -5.79 2.81
N ILE A 93 -7.34 -5.66 2.81
CA ILE A 93 -8.01 -4.54 2.13
C ILE A 93 -7.62 -3.21 2.77
N LEU A 94 -7.68 -3.12 4.10
CA LEU A 94 -7.35 -1.90 4.82
C LEU A 94 -5.86 -1.58 4.76
N TRP A 95 -4.98 -2.59 4.74
CA TRP A 95 -3.55 -2.41 4.53
C TRP A 95 -3.25 -1.75 3.18
N ILE A 96 -3.81 -2.29 2.10
CA ILE A 96 -3.64 -1.73 0.75
C ILE A 96 -4.26 -0.33 0.66
N ALA A 97 -5.46 -0.14 1.22
CA ALA A 97 -6.13 1.16 1.22
C ALA A 97 -5.34 2.22 2.02
N GLY A 98 -4.81 1.85 3.19
CA GLY A 98 -4.00 2.72 4.03
C GLY A 98 -2.72 3.18 3.32
N ASN A 99 -1.98 2.26 2.72
CA ASN A 99 -0.78 2.58 1.93
C ASN A 99 -1.11 3.49 0.74
N THR A 100 -2.21 3.20 0.03
CA THR A 100 -2.70 4.03 -1.08
C THR A 100 -3.04 5.45 -0.62
N ALA A 101 -3.78 5.58 0.49
CA ALA A 101 -4.15 6.87 1.06
C ALA A 101 -2.94 7.66 1.53
N LEU A 102 -1.94 7.00 2.11
CA LEU A 102 -0.72 7.62 2.59
C LEU A 102 0.09 8.21 1.44
N LEU A 103 0.27 7.48 0.33
CA LEU A 103 0.95 8.00 -0.87
C LEU A 103 0.20 9.20 -1.45
N PHE A 104 -1.12 9.08 -1.58
CA PHE A 104 -1.95 10.17 -2.10
C PHE A 104 -1.81 11.43 -1.22
N TYR A 105 -1.89 11.27 0.10
CA TYR A 105 -1.71 12.35 1.05
C TYR A 105 -0.32 12.97 0.94
N ALA A 106 0.74 12.18 0.88
CA ALA A 106 2.12 12.67 0.77
C ALA A 106 2.30 13.55 -0.49
N ILE A 107 1.83 13.09 -1.65
CA ILE A 107 1.89 13.88 -2.89
C ILE A 107 1.04 15.16 -2.76
N SER A 108 -0.10 15.11 -2.09
CA SER A 108 -0.96 16.27 -1.87
C SER A 108 -0.27 17.39 -1.09
N ARG A 109 0.67 17.02 -0.21
CA ARG A 109 1.44 17.96 0.65
C ARG A 109 2.68 18.56 0.00
N LEU A 110 3.06 18.10 -1.19
CA LEU A 110 4.19 18.66 -1.91
C LEU A 110 3.94 20.13 -2.26
N PRO A 111 4.97 21.02 -2.20
CA PRO A 111 4.85 22.44 -2.54
C PRO A 111 4.84 22.64 -4.08
N LEU A 112 3.89 22.02 -4.75
CA LEU A 112 3.76 21.99 -6.20
C LEU A 112 2.39 22.52 -6.65
N SER A 113 2.30 22.98 -7.90
CA SER A 113 1.03 23.36 -8.51
C SER A 113 0.08 22.17 -8.67
N SER A 114 -1.22 22.43 -8.76
CA SER A 114 -2.22 21.37 -8.95
C SER A 114 -1.95 20.53 -10.21
N THR A 115 -1.51 21.15 -11.30
CA THR A 115 -1.16 20.44 -12.53
C THR A 115 0.02 19.49 -12.34
N GLN A 116 1.08 19.96 -11.66
CA GLN A 116 2.24 19.11 -11.35
C GLN A 116 1.87 17.92 -10.46
N LYS A 117 1.02 18.14 -9.45
CA LYS A 117 0.52 17.06 -8.58
C LYS A 117 -0.27 16.02 -9.39
N ILE A 118 -1.13 16.43 -10.30
CA ILE A 118 -1.88 15.49 -11.17
C ILE A 118 -0.94 14.65 -12.03
N ILE A 119 0.10 15.25 -12.59
CA ILE A 119 1.11 14.51 -13.36
C ILE A 119 1.80 13.48 -12.47
N ILE A 120 2.22 13.86 -11.27
CA ILE A 120 2.88 12.96 -10.31
C ILE A 120 1.92 11.82 -9.91
N TYR A 121 0.67 12.12 -9.61
CA TYR A 121 -0.32 11.07 -9.29
C TYR A 121 -0.40 10.02 -10.39
N TRP A 122 -0.58 10.41 -11.64
CA TRP A 122 -0.69 9.46 -12.76
C TRP A 122 0.62 8.72 -13.04
N TYR A 123 1.76 9.39 -12.89
CA TYR A 123 3.07 8.75 -13.03
C TYR A 123 3.31 7.69 -11.94
N SER A 124 3.01 8.04 -10.69
CA SER A 124 3.17 7.13 -9.54
C SER A 124 2.18 5.96 -9.56
N TYR A 125 1.11 6.05 -10.35
CA TYR A 125 0.10 5.01 -10.41
C TYR A 125 0.64 3.66 -10.90
N CYS A 126 1.57 3.65 -11.83
CA CYS A 126 2.19 2.41 -12.31
C CYS A 126 2.92 1.66 -11.19
N GLU A 127 3.71 2.39 -10.40
CA GLU A 127 4.41 1.82 -9.26
C GLU A 127 3.45 1.42 -8.14
N LEU A 128 2.44 2.25 -7.89
CA LEU A 128 1.40 1.93 -6.92
C LEU A 128 0.67 0.63 -7.26
N MET A 129 0.31 0.39 -8.52
CA MET A 129 -0.32 -0.87 -8.94
C MET A 129 0.57 -2.07 -8.64
N THR A 130 1.87 -1.97 -8.90
CA THR A 130 2.84 -3.02 -8.58
C THR A 130 2.86 -3.29 -7.07
N ALA A 131 2.99 -2.24 -6.27
CA ALA A 131 3.01 -2.35 -4.82
C ALA A 131 1.71 -2.92 -4.24
N GLN A 132 0.54 -2.51 -4.76
CA GLN A 132 -0.77 -3.06 -4.39
C GLN A 132 -0.86 -4.55 -4.75
N GLY A 133 -0.38 -4.92 -5.94
CA GLY A 133 -0.41 -6.30 -6.44
C GLY A 133 0.43 -7.27 -5.62
N VAL A 134 1.47 -6.80 -4.93
CA VAL A 134 2.34 -7.61 -4.07
C VAL A 134 2.30 -7.19 -2.59
N GLN A 135 1.35 -6.34 -2.19
CA GLN A 135 1.09 -5.84 -0.83
C GLN A 135 2.32 -5.20 -0.14
N GLN A 136 3.20 -4.55 -0.90
CA GLN A 136 4.44 -3.97 -0.37
C GLN A 136 4.20 -2.74 0.52
N PHE A 137 5.14 -2.55 1.47
CA PHE A 137 5.18 -1.42 2.40
C PHE A 137 6.10 -0.26 1.94
N ASN A 138 6.88 -0.45 0.89
CA ASN A 138 7.92 0.48 0.42
C ASN A 138 7.39 1.91 0.16
N ILE A 139 6.16 2.02 -0.30
CA ILE A 139 5.50 3.31 -0.56
C ILE A 139 5.36 4.12 0.73
N SER A 140 4.93 3.48 1.82
CA SER A 140 4.79 4.15 3.12
C SER A 140 6.13 4.62 3.67
N VAL A 141 7.18 3.82 3.52
CA VAL A 141 8.55 4.20 3.93
C VAL A 141 9.03 5.41 3.14
N ALA A 142 8.86 5.43 1.81
CA ALA A 142 9.22 6.57 0.98
C ALA A 142 8.46 7.83 1.40
N CYS A 143 7.15 7.73 1.65
CA CYS A 143 6.33 8.86 2.10
C CYS A 143 6.80 9.42 3.45
N LEU A 144 7.12 8.56 4.41
CA LEU A 144 7.62 8.98 5.73
C LEU A 144 8.96 9.68 5.63
N LEU A 145 9.87 9.20 4.81
CA LEU A 145 11.18 9.84 4.58
C LEU A 145 11.06 11.23 3.97
N TYR A 146 10.14 11.41 3.01
CA TYR A 146 9.93 12.70 2.36
C TYR A 146 9.18 13.72 3.22
N THR A 147 8.34 13.26 4.14
CA THR A 147 7.55 14.14 5.02
C THR A 147 8.22 14.45 6.35
N SER A 148 9.27 13.70 6.70
CA SER A 148 10.07 13.99 7.90
C SER A 148 10.90 15.24 7.69
N PRO A 149 10.90 16.22 8.65
CA PRO A 149 11.79 17.36 8.56
C PRO A 149 13.24 16.86 8.59
N SER A 150 13.98 17.18 7.54
CA SER A 150 15.43 16.92 7.51
C SER A 150 16.08 17.62 8.70
N PRO A 151 16.87 16.95 9.53
CA PRO A 151 17.66 17.63 10.54
C PRO A 151 18.64 18.58 9.80
N ARG A 152 18.47 19.87 10.04
CA ARG A 152 19.39 20.92 9.57
C ARG A 152 20.58 20.99 10.52
#